data_0d701978927b7ea93547826c4b4a79d5
#
_entry.id   0d701978927b7ea93547826c4b4a79d5
#
_cell.length_a   1.000
_cell.length_b   1.000
_cell.length_c   1.000
_cell.angle_alpha   90.00
_cell.angle_beta   90.00
_cell.angle_gamma   90.00
#
_symmetry.space_group_name_H-M   'P 1'
#
loop_
_entity.id
_entity.type
_entity.pdbx_description
1 polymer ?
#
loop_
_entity_poly.entity_id
_entity_poly.type
_entity_poly.pdbx_seq_one_letter_code
_entity_poly.pdbx_strand_id
1 'polypeptide(L)'
;MFTIEEAREILRLDGADNDAIIYPLIEAIPPYLEATTGYSPADGDYSPLAITAGQFLLQLWYFGENSDTDKLQRVIDCLLKALAAERGKA
;
A
#
# COMPACT_ATOMS: atom_id res chain seq x y z
N MET A 1 3.26 8.27 2.43
CA MET A 1 3.95 7.31 1.56
C MET A 1 3.82 7.70 0.09
N PHE A 2 2.63 7.92 -0.43
CA PHE A 2 2.43 8.30 -1.83
C PHE A 2 1.83 9.68 -1.95
N THR A 3 2.25 10.42 -2.99
CA THR A 3 1.54 11.64 -3.38
C THR A 3 0.29 11.26 -4.16
N ILE A 4 -0.63 12.22 -4.33
CA ILE A 4 -1.83 11.95 -5.10
C ILE A 4 -1.49 11.67 -6.57
N GLU A 5 -0.48 12.33 -7.11
CA GLU A 5 -0.03 12.09 -8.47
C GLU A 5 0.51 10.67 -8.64
N GLU A 6 1.31 10.21 -7.68
CA GLU A 6 1.81 8.84 -7.69
C GLU A 6 0.68 7.83 -7.62
N ALA A 7 -0.30 8.09 -6.76
CA ALA A 7 -1.46 7.20 -6.64
C ALA A 7 -2.24 7.10 -7.93
N ARG A 8 -2.44 8.22 -8.63
CA ARG A 8 -3.12 8.21 -9.92
C ARG A 8 -2.37 7.34 -10.92
N GLU A 9 -1.04 7.44 -10.94
CA GLU A 9 -0.22 6.62 -11.84
C GLU A 9 -0.34 5.13 -11.50
N ILE A 10 -0.28 4.80 -10.22
CA ILE A 10 -0.42 3.41 -9.76
C ILE A 10 -1.77 2.85 -10.18
N LEU A 11 -2.82 3.64 -10.08
CA LEU A 11 -4.17 3.23 -10.41
C LEU A 11 -4.52 3.46 -11.88
N ARG A 12 -3.62 4.07 -12.64
CA ARG A 12 -3.78 4.37 -14.07
C ARG A 12 -4.98 5.26 -14.36
N LEU A 13 -5.11 6.31 -13.56
CA LEU A 13 -6.18 7.28 -13.69
C LEU A 13 -5.68 8.53 -14.42
N ASP A 14 -6.49 9.04 -15.35
CA ASP A 14 -6.10 10.17 -16.18
C ASP A 14 -6.42 11.53 -15.57
N GLY A 15 -7.19 11.58 -14.49
CA GLY A 15 -7.61 12.84 -13.93
C GLY A 15 -7.87 12.78 -12.45
N ALA A 16 -8.37 13.87 -11.90
CA ALA A 16 -8.55 14.08 -10.47
C ALA A 16 -9.94 13.73 -9.96
N ASP A 17 -10.78 13.11 -10.79
CA ASP A 17 -12.19 12.87 -10.45
C ASP A 17 -12.38 12.01 -9.21
N ASN A 18 -11.43 11.12 -8.92
CA ASN A 18 -11.55 10.18 -7.80
C ASN A 18 -10.63 10.53 -6.63
N ASP A 19 -10.03 11.71 -6.63
CA ASP A 19 -9.09 12.10 -5.58
C ASP A 19 -9.71 12.05 -4.18
N ALA A 20 -10.97 12.41 -4.05
CA ALA A 20 -11.66 12.38 -2.75
C ALA A 20 -11.75 10.98 -2.16
N ILE A 21 -11.74 9.95 -3.03
CA ILE A 21 -11.74 8.55 -2.60
C ILE A 21 -10.31 8.09 -2.32
N ILE A 22 -9.37 8.55 -3.13
CA ILE A 22 -7.97 8.12 -3.08
C ILE A 22 -7.23 8.66 -1.86
N TYR A 23 -7.46 9.91 -1.49
CA TYR A 23 -6.76 10.51 -0.35
C TYR A 23 -6.86 9.69 0.94
N PRO A 24 -8.08 9.28 1.37
CA PRO A 24 -8.16 8.46 2.59
C PRO A 24 -7.42 7.12 2.47
N LEU A 25 -7.38 6.55 1.27
CA LEU A 25 -6.68 5.28 1.06
C LEU A 25 -5.17 5.47 1.22
N ILE A 26 -4.62 6.54 0.65
CA ILE A 26 -3.20 6.86 0.79
C ILE A 26 -2.85 7.05 2.27
N GLU A 27 -3.67 7.78 3.00
CA GLU A 27 -3.42 8.07 4.41
C GLU A 27 -3.53 6.84 5.29
N ALA A 28 -4.32 5.85 4.88
CA ALA A 28 -4.53 4.64 5.67
C ALA A 28 -3.39 3.61 5.52
N ILE A 29 -2.60 3.69 4.45
CA ILE A 29 -1.56 2.69 4.19
C ILE A 29 -0.49 2.63 5.27
N PRO A 30 0.16 3.74 5.68
CA PRO A 30 1.20 3.66 6.72
C PRO A 30 0.71 3.06 8.03
N PRO A 31 -0.40 3.52 8.62
CA PRO A 31 -0.88 2.91 9.87
C PRO A 31 -1.31 1.46 9.69
N TYR A 32 -1.82 1.09 8.52
CA TYR A 32 -2.16 -0.31 8.24
C TYR A 32 -0.93 -1.20 8.24
N LEU A 33 0.16 -0.76 7.59
CA LEU A 33 1.41 -1.50 7.57
C LEU A 33 1.97 -1.65 8.98
N GLU A 34 1.95 -0.59 9.77
CA GLU A 34 2.42 -0.64 11.14
C GLU A 34 1.58 -1.59 11.99
N ALA A 35 0.26 -1.53 11.86
CA ALA A 35 -0.65 -2.37 12.64
C ALA A 35 -0.52 -3.85 12.29
N THR A 36 -0.27 -4.17 11.01
CA THR A 36 -0.21 -5.57 10.57
C THR A 36 1.16 -6.19 10.68
N THR A 37 2.22 -5.39 10.54
CA THR A 37 3.60 -5.91 10.51
C THR A 37 4.49 -5.36 11.61
N GLY A 38 4.10 -4.27 12.24
CA GLY A 38 4.94 -3.56 13.18
C GLY A 38 6.01 -2.68 12.51
N TYR A 39 6.03 -2.65 11.18
CA TYR A 39 7.03 -1.87 10.45
C TYR A 39 6.69 -0.39 10.50
N SER A 40 7.67 0.41 10.89
CA SER A 40 7.58 1.86 10.85
C SER A 40 8.98 2.40 10.62
N PRO A 41 9.25 3.09 9.51
CA PRO A 41 10.61 3.56 9.24
C PRO A 41 11.00 4.68 10.21
N ALA A 42 12.22 4.60 10.73
CA ALA A 42 12.70 5.57 11.72
C ALA A 42 12.80 6.99 11.16
N ASP A 43 13.17 7.10 9.89
CA ASP A 43 13.40 8.38 9.24
C ASP A 43 12.27 8.77 8.28
N GLY A 44 11.17 8.03 8.27
CA GLY A 44 10.09 8.27 7.33
C GLY A 44 10.36 7.74 5.92
N ASP A 45 11.51 7.11 5.71
CA ASP A 45 11.88 6.52 4.42
C ASP A 45 11.47 5.05 4.36
N TYR A 46 10.49 4.77 3.53
CA TYR A 46 9.96 3.41 3.40
C TYR A 46 10.88 2.57 2.52
N SER A 47 11.11 1.31 2.94
CA SER A 47 11.89 0.38 2.15
C SER A 47 11.17 0.07 0.83
N PRO A 48 11.90 -0.40 -0.20
CA PRO A 48 11.25 -0.82 -1.45
C PRO A 48 10.15 -1.87 -1.22
N LEU A 49 10.35 -2.78 -0.28
CA LEU A 49 9.35 -3.79 0.06
C LEU A 49 8.08 -3.15 0.60
N ALA A 50 8.21 -2.17 1.49
CA ALA A 50 7.07 -1.46 2.05
C ALA A 50 6.32 -0.66 0.98
N ILE A 51 7.05 -0.01 0.09
CA ILE A 51 6.45 0.74 -1.02
C ILE A 51 5.67 -0.19 -1.93
N THR A 52 6.24 -1.33 -2.28
CA THR A 52 5.57 -2.32 -3.11
C THR A 52 4.29 -2.84 -2.44
N ALA A 53 4.36 -3.14 -1.16
CA ALA A 53 3.18 -3.56 -0.40
C ALA A 53 2.11 -2.48 -0.41
N GLY A 54 2.51 -1.22 -0.23
CA GLY A 54 1.59 -0.09 -0.26
C GLY A 54 0.91 0.09 -1.61
N GLN A 55 1.65 -0.12 -2.71
CA GLN A 55 1.07 -0.03 -4.04
C GLN A 55 -0.01 -1.09 -4.25
N PHE A 56 0.24 -2.32 -3.83
CA PHE A 56 -0.75 -3.38 -3.97
C PHE A 56 -1.95 -3.17 -3.05
N LEU A 57 -1.73 -2.65 -1.84
CA LEU A 57 -2.83 -2.30 -0.93
C LEU A 57 -3.73 -1.23 -1.56
N LEU A 58 -3.13 -0.21 -2.15
CA LEU A 58 -3.88 0.85 -2.81
C LEU A 58 -4.75 0.28 -3.92
N GLN A 59 -4.19 -0.60 -4.74
CA GLN A 59 -4.93 -1.24 -5.82
C GLN A 59 -6.07 -2.11 -5.28
N LEU A 60 -5.79 -2.91 -4.25
CA LEU A 60 -6.80 -3.77 -3.65
C LEU A 60 -7.97 -2.96 -3.09
N TRP A 61 -7.67 -1.91 -2.35
CA TRP A 61 -8.70 -1.10 -1.72
C TRP A 61 -9.50 -0.27 -2.74
N TYR A 62 -8.83 0.23 -3.76
CA TYR A 62 -9.49 1.07 -4.76
C TYR A 62 -10.38 0.24 -5.68
N PHE A 63 -9.86 -0.87 -6.20
CA PHE A 63 -10.61 -1.70 -7.14
C PHE A 63 -11.57 -2.65 -6.44
N GLY A 64 -11.36 -2.94 -5.18
CA GLY A 64 -12.31 -3.62 -4.32
C GLY A 64 -12.73 -5.00 -4.79
N GLU A 65 -13.85 -5.10 -5.47
CA GLU A 65 -14.51 -6.36 -5.78
C GLU A 65 -14.14 -6.95 -7.14
N ASN A 66 -12.95 -6.63 -7.64
CA ASN A 66 -12.49 -7.16 -8.90
C ASN A 66 -12.19 -8.67 -8.79
N SER A 67 -12.31 -9.39 -9.91
CA SER A 67 -12.11 -10.84 -9.94
C SER A 67 -10.69 -11.26 -9.54
N ASP A 68 -9.72 -10.35 -9.62
CA ASP A 68 -8.32 -10.66 -9.32
C ASP A 68 -7.92 -10.33 -7.87
N THR A 69 -8.88 -9.97 -7.02
CA THR A 69 -8.57 -9.59 -5.64
C THR A 69 -7.94 -10.73 -4.84
N ASP A 70 -8.30 -11.98 -5.11
CA ASP A 70 -7.73 -13.11 -4.39
C ASP A 70 -6.23 -13.25 -4.66
N LYS A 71 -5.80 -13.09 -5.91
CA LYS A 71 -4.40 -13.13 -6.26
C LYS A 71 -3.65 -11.96 -5.62
N LEU A 72 -4.24 -10.78 -5.69
CA LEU A 72 -3.65 -9.58 -5.12
C LEU A 72 -3.50 -9.73 -3.61
N GLN A 73 -4.52 -10.29 -2.95
CA GLN A 73 -4.48 -10.51 -1.51
C GLN A 73 -3.36 -11.48 -1.12
N ARG A 74 -3.14 -12.52 -1.91
CA ARG A 74 -2.06 -13.48 -1.64
C ARG A 74 -0.69 -12.82 -1.74
N VAL A 75 -0.50 -11.99 -2.77
CA VAL A 75 0.76 -11.26 -2.94
C VAL A 75 0.97 -10.32 -1.76
N ILE A 76 -0.07 -9.59 -1.36
CA ILE A 76 0.00 -8.69 -0.22
C ILE A 76 0.35 -9.45 1.05
N ASP A 77 -0.28 -10.59 1.30
CA ASP A 77 0.01 -11.39 2.49
C ASP A 77 1.48 -11.81 2.53
N CYS A 78 2.04 -12.21 1.40
CA CYS A 78 3.46 -12.54 1.31
C CYS A 78 4.35 -11.34 1.59
N LEU A 79 4.00 -10.18 1.04
CA LEU A 79 4.75 -8.95 1.25
C LEU A 79 4.69 -8.51 2.72
N LEU A 80 3.53 -8.63 3.35
CA LEU A 80 3.38 -8.26 4.76
C LEU A 80 4.21 -9.18 5.66
N LYS A 81 4.25 -10.47 5.37
CA LYS A 81 5.08 -11.42 6.11
C LYS A 81 6.55 -11.08 5.97
N ALA A 82 6.99 -10.77 4.75
CA ALA A 82 8.37 -10.39 4.49
C ALA A 82 8.71 -9.08 5.21
N LEU A 83 7.80 -8.13 5.21
CA LEU A 83 7.99 -6.84 5.87
C LEU A 83 8.09 -7.02 7.39
N ALA A 84 7.28 -7.88 7.97
CA ALA A 84 7.35 -8.20 9.40
C ALA A 84 8.70 -8.81 9.76
N ALA A 85 9.23 -9.68 8.89
CA ALA A 85 10.56 -10.27 9.08
C ALA A 85 11.67 -9.22 8.96
N GLU A 86 11.54 -8.29 8.03
CA GLU A 86 12.48 -7.18 7.86
C GLU A 86 12.52 -6.32 9.12
N ARG A 87 11.36 -6.00 9.68
CA ARG A 87 11.28 -5.26 10.94
C ARG A 87 12.04 -5.97 12.05
N GLY A 88 11.94 -7.28 12.12
CA GLY A 88 12.58 -8.07 13.16
C GLY A 88 14.10 -8.07 13.10
N LYS A 89 14.68 -7.60 12.01
CA LYS A 89 16.14 -7.52 11.86
C LYS A 89 16.72 -6.17 12.28
N ALA A 90 15.87 -5.23 12.57
CA ALA A 90 16.29 -3.85 12.91
C ALA A 90 16.93 -3.75 14.29
#